data_958ba279c256de40db5bd6070eebd5f4
#
_entry.id   958ba279c256de40db5bd6070eebd5f4
#
_cell.length_a   1.000
_cell.length_b   1.000
_cell.length_c   1.000
_cell.angle_alpha   90.00
_cell.angle_beta   90.00
_cell.angle_gamma   90.00
#
_symmetry.space_group_name_H-M   'P 1'
#
loop_
_entity.id
_entity.type
_entity.pdbx_description
1 polymer ?
#
loop_
_entity_poly.entity_id
_entity_poly.type
_entity_poly.pdbx_seq_one_letter_code
_entity_poly.pdbx_strand_id
1 'polypeptide(L)'
;MTTDLTTYIVFGIVLTIALVFDLGLLSKKGQKVTIRQALYQTFFWVGLALAFFVFMWVEKGEGLALEYLSAYLMEWSLSIDNIFIFILIFSAFSVKEKNYGRVLLAGILMAIVFRIIFITVGVALVQKFHWILYLFGVFLVFTGYKMFTATEDKEFKPEESKIYKWMKRILPLVSHDGDGKYVVRENGKKFYTTLFVVVMMLAAIDLVFALDSIPAVMGISRDKLVIYTSNIFAVLGLRSLFFLLRGAVSKFDYLQQGIAIVLVFIGLKMLFEKWINEILAKQTQVIISLGVILVCISGSIFYSIFIQKEGVPADITDESQ
;
A
#
# COMPACT_ATOMS: atom_id res chain seq x y z
N MET A 1 -12.53 20.64 18.97
CA MET A 1 -12.53 19.28 19.56
C MET A 1 -13.74 18.44 19.16
N THR A 2 -14.95 19.00 19.09
CA THR A 2 -16.17 18.24 18.70
C THR A 2 -16.17 17.79 17.23
N THR A 3 -15.74 18.64 16.32
CA THR A 3 -15.72 18.37 14.87
C THR A 3 -14.75 17.22 14.47
N ASP A 4 -13.60 17.12 15.15
CA ASP A 4 -12.66 16.02 14.87
C ASP A 4 -13.20 14.68 15.34
N LEU A 5 -13.82 14.64 16.54
CA LEU A 5 -14.43 13.42 17.07
C LEU A 5 -15.55 12.92 16.15
N THR A 6 -16.41 13.83 15.67
CA THR A 6 -17.47 13.49 14.71
C THR A 6 -16.89 12.87 13.43
N THR A 7 -15.83 13.46 12.87
CA THR A 7 -15.20 12.95 11.66
C THR A 7 -14.59 11.56 11.87
N TYR A 8 -13.91 11.31 13.02
CA TYR A 8 -13.40 9.97 13.35
C TYR A 8 -14.52 8.94 13.54
N ILE A 9 -15.65 9.33 14.16
CA ILE A 9 -16.80 8.43 14.33
C ILE A 9 -17.42 8.09 12.97
N VAL A 10 -17.65 9.09 12.10
CA VAL A 10 -18.17 8.88 10.74
C VAL A 10 -17.24 7.98 9.96
N PHE A 11 -15.93 8.25 9.99
CA PHE A 11 -14.93 7.42 9.36
C PHE A 11 -15.00 5.96 9.87
N GLY A 12 -15.01 5.75 11.17
CA GLY A 12 -15.07 4.41 11.79
C GLY A 12 -16.33 3.64 11.41
N ILE A 13 -17.49 4.31 11.38
CA ILE A 13 -18.77 3.72 10.98
C ILE A 13 -18.74 3.34 9.50
N VAL A 14 -18.34 4.28 8.61
CA VAL A 14 -18.23 4.04 7.17
C VAL A 14 -17.28 2.89 6.88
N LEU A 15 -16.12 2.88 7.54
CA LEU A 15 -15.13 1.83 7.41
C LEU A 15 -15.67 0.46 7.83
N THR A 16 -16.34 0.40 8.98
CA THR A 16 -16.92 -0.84 9.51
C THR A 16 -18.00 -1.38 8.56
N ILE A 17 -18.90 -0.52 8.11
CA ILE A 17 -19.95 -0.90 7.16
C ILE A 17 -19.32 -1.39 5.83
N ALA A 18 -18.34 -0.66 5.30
CA ALA A 18 -17.66 -1.01 4.07
C ALA A 18 -16.91 -2.36 4.17
N LEU A 19 -16.26 -2.62 5.31
CA LEU A 19 -15.61 -3.91 5.57
C LEU A 19 -16.64 -5.06 5.65
N VAL A 20 -17.73 -4.86 6.37
CA VAL A 20 -18.82 -5.87 6.46
C VAL A 20 -19.41 -6.15 5.08
N PHE A 21 -19.62 -5.10 4.28
CA PHE A 21 -20.13 -5.22 2.91
C PHE A 21 -19.14 -5.97 2.01
N ASP A 22 -17.86 -5.61 2.02
CA ASP A 22 -16.82 -6.26 1.22
C ASP A 22 -16.66 -7.74 1.62
N LEU A 23 -16.69 -8.05 2.91
CA LEU A 23 -16.56 -9.41 3.41
C LEU A 23 -17.80 -10.27 3.19
N GLY A 24 -18.99 -9.67 3.37
CA GLY A 24 -20.26 -10.40 3.33
C GLY A 24 -20.79 -10.63 1.93
N LEU A 25 -20.74 -9.60 1.08
CA LEU A 25 -21.37 -9.61 -0.24
C LEU A 25 -20.40 -9.87 -1.38
N LEU A 26 -19.19 -9.29 -1.29
CA LEU A 26 -18.21 -9.37 -2.37
C LEU A 26 -17.22 -10.53 -2.22
N SER A 27 -17.11 -11.15 -1.03
CA SER A 27 -16.17 -12.22 -0.72
C SER A 27 -16.87 -13.50 -0.30
N LYS A 28 -17.31 -14.30 -1.25
CA LYS A 28 -17.83 -15.65 -0.95
C LYS A 28 -16.67 -16.58 -0.52
N LYS A 29 -16.84 -17.28 0.60
CA LYS A 29 -15.83 -18.20 1.15
C LYS A 29 -15.43 -19.27 0.12
N GLY A 30 -14.13 -19.38 -0.13
CA GLY A 30 -13.56 -20.48 -0.94
C GLY A 30 -13.72 -20.36 -2.45
N GLN A 31 -14.24 -19.26 -2.97
CA GLN A 31 -14.31 -19.02 -4.41
C GLN A 31 -13.10 -18.21 -4.89
N LYS A 32 -12.65 -18.52 -6.11
CA LYS A 32 -11.63 -17.70 -6.80
C LYS A 32 -12.23 -16.35 -7.13
N VAL A 33 -11.57 -15.27 -6.75
CA VAL A 33 -11.98 -13.91 -7.13
C VAL A 33 -11.69 -13.71 -8.62
N THR A 34 -12.73 -13.39 -9.38
CA THR A 34 -12.58 -13.09 -10.82
C THR A 34 -12.07 -11.65 -11.02
N ILE A 35 -11.43 -11.38 -12.17
CA ILE A 35 -10.96 -10.03 -12.54
C ILE A 35 -12.11 -9.02 -12.50
N ARG A 36 -13.29 -9.41 -12.96
CA ARG A 36 -14.48 -8.56 -12.94
C ARG A 36 -14.92 -8.20 -11.51
N GLN A 37 -14.90 -9.16 -10.60
CA GLN A 37 -15.18 -8.90 -9.17
C GLN A 37 -14.11 -8.00 -8.55
N ALA A 38 -12.83 -8.23 -8.84
CA ALA A 38 -11.74 -7.40 -8.37
C ALA A 38 -11.90 -5.94 -8.85
N LEU A 39 -12.30 -5.75 -10.11
CA LEU A 39 -12.57 -4.44 -10.68
C LEU A 39 -13.69 -3.70 -9.92
N TYR A 40 -14.84 -4.37 -9.67
CA TYR A 40 -15.93 -3.77 -8.90
C TYR A 40 -15.52 -3.44 -7.47
N GLN A 41 -14.75 -4.30 -6.81
CA GLN A 41 -14.23 -4.04 -5.47
C GLN A 41 -13.25 -2.85 -5.47
N THR A 42 -12.38 -2.76 -6.47
CA THR A 42 -11.46 -1.62 -6.60
C THR A 42 -12.23 -0.31 -6.80
N PHE A 43 -13.21 -0.27 -7.70
CA PHE A 43 -14.05 0.91 -7.87
C PHE A 43 -14.85 1.26 -6.63
N PHE A 44 -15.31 0.26 -5.87
CA PHE A 44 -16.00 0.50 -4.60
C PHE A 44 -15.08 1.20 -3.59
N TRP A 45 -13.85 0.69 -3.37
CA TRP A 45 -12.91 1.26 -2.40
C TRP A 45 -12.40 2.64 -2.84
N VAL A 46 -12.08 2.81 -4.12
CA VAL A 46 -11.68 4.11 -4.68
C VAL A 46 -12.85 5.10 -4.59
N GLY A 47 -14.06 4.69 -4.96
CA GLY A 47 -15.26 5.52 -4.84
C GLY A 47 -15.54 5.96 -3.41
N LEU A 48 -15.35 5.05 -2.44
CA LEU A 48 -15.52 5.36 -1.02
C LEU A 48 -14.45 6.36 -0.52
N ALA A 49 -13.20 6.20 -0.95
CA ALA A 49 -12.12 7.15 -0.64
C ALA A 49 -12.39 8.53 -1.25
N LEU A 50 -12.89 8.59 -2.48
CA LEU A 50 -13.29 9.85 -3.11
C LEU A 50 -14.53 10.47 -2.47
N ALA A 51 -15.50 9.67 -2.03
CA ALA A 51 -16.64 10.17 -1.26
C ALA A 51 -16.18 10.76 0.09
N PHE A 52 -15.20 10.14 0.74
CA PHE A 52 -14.60 10.69 1.94
C PHE A 52 -13.80 11.97 1.66
N PHE A 53 -13.15 12.09 0.51
CA PHE A 53 -12.53 13.33 0.06
C PHE A 53 -13.56 14.47 -0.04
N VAL A 54 -14.72 14.22 -0.67
CA VAL A 54 -15.81 15.21 -0.77
C VAL A 54 -16.35 15.57 0.62
N PHE A 55 -16.51 14.59 1.50
CA PHE A 55 -16.90 14.82 2.89
C PHE A 55 -15.89 15.73 3.63
N MET A 56 -14.58 15.45 3.48
CA MET A 56 -13.51 16.28 4.04
C MET A 56 -13.53 17.70 3.47
N TRP A 57 -13.84 17.85 2.18
CA TRP A 57 -13.96 19.17 1.53
C TRP A 57 -15.05 20.02 2.18
N VAL A 58 -16.22 19.43 2.39
CA VAL A 58 -17.38 20.11 2.98
C VAL A 58 -17.17 20.40 4.47
N GLU A 59 -16.62 19.44 5.23
CA GLU A 59 -16.53 19.53 6.70
C GLU A 59 -15.26 20.26 7.18
N LYS A 60 -14.12 20.07 6.49
CA LYS A 60 -12.81 20.57 6.92
C LYS A 60 -12.22 21.63 5.99
N GLY A 61 -12.83 21.85 4.82
CA GLY A 61 -12.39 22.79 3.80
C GLY A 61 -11.38 22.21 2.81
N GLU A 62 -11.16 22.97 1.75
CA GLU A 62 -10.37 22.61 0.57
C GLU A 62 -8.95 22.15 0.91
N GLY A 63 -8.26 22.87 1.79
CA GLY A 63 -6.84 22.61 2.10
C GLY A 63 -6.61 21.21 2.65
N LEU A 64 -7.36 20.79 3.71
CA LEU A 64 -7.23 19.46 4.31
C LEU A 64 -7.76 18.36 3.38
N ALA A 65 -8.78 18.63 2.58
CA ALA A 65 -9.27 17.69 1.59
C ALA A 65 -8.20 17.40 0.52
N LEU A 66 -7.52 18.42 -0.01
CA LEU A 66 -6.44 18.24 -0.98
C LEU A 66 -5.22 17.55 -0.36
N GLU A 67 -4.87 17.85 0.90
CA GLU A 67 -3.85 17.09 1.64
C GLU A 67 -4.24 15.60 1.73
N TYR A 68 -5.50 15.29 2.07
CA TYR A 68 -6.01 13.92 2.11
C TYR A 68 -5.91 13.21 0.74
N LEU A 69 -6.36 13.86 -0.33
CA LEU A 69 -6.31 13.29 -1.67
C LEU A 69 -4.86 13.01 -2.10
N SER A 70 -3.94 13.96 -1.85
CA SER A 70 -2.52 13.81 -2.16
C SER A 70 -1.90 12.63 -1.38
N ALA A 71 -2.20 12.54 -0.08
CA ALA A 71 -1.74 11.45 0.78
C ALA A 71 -2.32 10.10 0.36
N TYR A 72 -3.60 10.04 0.01
CA TYR A 72 -4.28 8.84 -0.48
C TYR A 72 -3.65 8.33 -1.79
N LEU A 73 -3.44 9.23 -2.77
CA LEU A 73 -2.83 8.87 -4.05
C LEU A 73 -1.38 8.41 -3.90
N MET A 74 -0.63 9.05 -3.00
CA MET A 74 0.73 8.64 -2.66
C MET A 74 0.76 7.23 -2.06
N GLU A 75 -0.06 6.98 -1.04
CA GLU A 75 -0.16 5.66 -0.40
C GLU A 75 -0.64 4.59 -1.38
N TRP A 76 -1.65 4.92 -2.21
CA TRP A 76 -2.18 4.00 -3.21
C TRP A 76 -1.12 3.61 -4.23
N SER A 77 -0.27 4.55 -4.64
CA SER A 77 0.84 4.32 -5.58
C SER A 77 1.93 3.42 -5.00
N LEU A 78 2.38 3.72 -3.78
CA LEU A 78 3.34 2.88 -3.04
C LEU A 78 2.77 1.48 -2.78
N SER A 79 1.46 1.39 -2.61
CA SER A 79 0.75 0.13 -2.40
C SER A 79 0.78 -0.78 -3.62
N ILE A 80 0.91 -0.25 -4.84
CA ILE A 80 1.06 -1.06 -6.07
C ILE A 80 2.37 -1.86 -6.02
N ASP A 81 3.48 -1.25 -5.60
CA ASP A 81 4.76 -1.94 -5.44
C ASP A 81 4.68 -3.07 -4.41
N ASN A 82 3.93 -2.86 -3.32
CA ASN A 82 3.72 -3.89 -2.31
C ASN A 82 3.05 -5.14 -2.87
N ILE A 83 2.17 -4.99 -3.87
CA ILE A 83 1.47 -6.10 -4.51
C ILE A 83 2.44 -7.04 -5.22
N PHE A 84 3.51 -6.55 -5.85
CA PHE A 84 4.51 -7.40 -6.49
C PHE A 84 5.15 -8.34 -5.48
N ILE A 85 5.55 -7.81 -4.33
CA ILE A 85 6.14 -8.62 -3.25
C ILE A 85 5.11 -9.62 -2.68
N PHE A 86 3.84 -9.22 -2.55
CA PHE A 86 2.78 -10.14 -2.11
C PHE A 86 2.62 -11.30 -3.09
N ILE A 87 2.67 -11.05 -4.41
CA ILE A 87 2.60 -12.10 -5.44
C ILE A 87 3.77 -13.07 -5.32
N LEU A 88 5.00 -12.54 -5.12
CA LEU A 88 6.19 -13.36 -4.91
C LEU A 88 6.08 -14.23 -3.66
N ILE A 89 5.56 -13.70 -2.55
CA ILE A 89 5.32 -14.47 -1.32
C ILE A 89 4.31 -15.60 -1.58
N PHE A 90 3.18 -15.30 -2.22
CA PHE A 90 2.18 -16.32 -2.52
C PHE A 90 2.73 -17.42 -3.42
N SER A 91 3.56 -17.06 -4.40
CA SER A 91 4.24 -18.00 -5.31
C SER A 91 5.25 -18.87 -4.56
N ALA A 92 6.17 -18.25 -3.80
CA ALA A 92 7.23 -18.96 -3.09
C ALA A 92 6.69 -19.97 -2.06
N PHE A 93 5.60 -19.62 -1.36
CA PHE A 93 4.95 -20.52 -0.42
C PHE A 93 3.85 -21.39 -1.05
N SER A 94 3.74 -21.43 -2.38
CA SER A 94 2.77 -22.25 -3.14
C SER A 94 1.35 -22.16 -2.59
N VAL A 95 0.91 -20.96 -2.20
CA VAL A 95 -0.43 -20.75 -1.64
C VAL A 95 -1.48 -21.04 -2.70
N LYS A 96 -2.48 -21.88 -2.37
CA LYS A 96 -3.57 -22.20 -3.29
C LYS A 96 -4.47 -20.96 -3.52
N GLU A 97 -4.88 -20.70 -4.75
CA GLU A 97 -5.69 -19.54 -5.12
C GLU A 97 -6.97 -19.37 -4.29
N LYS A 98 -7.62 -20.49 -3.89
CA LYS A 98 -8.80 -20.49 -3.02
C LYS A 98 -8.56 -19.83 -1.65
N ASN A 99 -7.30 -19.77 -1.21
CA ASN A 99 -6.89 -19.21 0.08
C ASN A 99 -6.44 -17.73 -0.02
N TYR A 100 -6.18 -17.21 -1.23
CA TYR A 100 -5.65 -15.84 -1.43
C TYR A 100 -6.48 -14.78 -0.72
N GLY A 101 -7.79 -14.76 -0.94
CA GLY A 101 -8.67 -13.75 -0.35
C GLY A 101 -8.66 -13.73 1.18
N ARG A 102 -8.57 -14.91 1.83
CA ARG A 102 -8.52 -15.02 3.30
C ARG A 102 -7.17 -14.61 3.86
N VAL A 103 -6.09 -15.03 3.21
CA VAL A 103 -4.72 -14.74 3.63
C VAL A 103 -4.43 -13.24 3.45
N LEU A 104 -4.81 -12.66 2.32
CA LEU A 104 -4.70 -11.21 2.09
C LEU A 104 -5.49 -10.42 3.12
N LEU A 105 -6.74 -10.81 3.37
CA LEU A 105 -7.56 -10.12 4.37
C LEU A 105 -6.90 -10.15 5.76
N ALA A 106 -6.46 -11.31 6.21
CA ALA A 106 -5.82 -11.45 7.52
C ALA A 106 -4.51 -10.62 7.58
N GLY A 107 -3.70 -10.68 6.52
CA GLY A 107 -2.46 -9.89 6.40
C GLY A 107 -2.74 -8.38 6.43
N ILE A 108 -3.71 -7.92 5.65
CA ILE A 108 -4.10 -6.50 5.57
C ILE A 108 -4.66 -5.99 6.90
N LEU A 109 -5.54 -6.76 7.56
CA LEU A 109 -6.06 -6.34 8.87
C LEU A 109 -4.95 -6.22 9.92
N MET A 110 -4.00 -7.14 9.92
CA MET A 110 -2.83 -7.07 10.80
C MET A 110 -1.92 -5.88 10.42
N ALA A 111 -1.73 -5.64 9.14
CA ALA A 111 -0.98 -4.49 8.62
C ALA A 111 -1.62 -3.15 9.06
N ILE A 112 -2.95 -3.03 9.02
CA ILE A 112 -3.66 -1.84 9.51
C ILE A 112 -3.36 -1.60 10.99
N VAL A 113 -3.41 -2.64 11.83
CA VAL A 113 -3.08 -2.51 13.26
C VAL A 113 -1.65 -2.00 13.44
N PHE A 114 -0.69 -2.59 12.74
CA PHE A 114 0.72 -2.16 12.82
C PHE A 114 0.91 -0.73 12.29
N ARG A 115 0.25 -0.35 11.19
CA ARG A 115 0.28 1.02 10.66
C ARG A 115 -0.30 2.03 11.66
N ILE A 116 -1.42 1.74 12.29
CA ILE A 116 -2.01 2.61 13.31
C ILE A 116 -1.01 2.84 14.46
N ILE A 117 -0.38 1.79 14.95
CA ILE A 117 0.65 1.88 16.01
C ILE A 117 1.82 2.73 15.51
N PHE A 118 2.34 2.44 14.31
CA PHE A 118 3.49 3.11 13.75
C PHE A 118 3.23 4.60 13.43
N ILE A 119 2.05 4.92 12.89
CA ILE A 119 1.61 6.31 12.67
C ILE A 119 1.50 7.04 14.01
N THR A 120 0.88 6.41 15.02
CA THR A 120 0.71 7.02 16.36
C THR A 120 2.07 7.38 16.97
N VAL A 121 3.01 6.45 16.94
CA VAL A 121 4.38 6.66 17.44
C VAL A 121 5.11 7.70 16.60
N GLY A 122 5.05 7.60 15.28
CA GLY A 122 5.71 8.51 14.35
C GLY A 122 5.21 9.96 14.50
N VAL A 123 3.89 10.15 14.56
CA VAL A 123 3.30 11.47 14.76
C VAL A 123 3.69 12.05 16.13
N ALA A 124 3.66 11.23 17.19
CA ALA A 124 4.06 11.68 18.53
C ALA A 124 5.55 12.08 18.58
N LEU A 125 6.42 11.32 17.90
CA LEU A 125 7.85 11.63 17.78
C LEU A 125 8.08 12.95 17.03
N VAL A 126 7.42 13.15 15.88
CA VAL A 126 7.56 14.38 15.08
C VAL A 126 7.02 15.59 15.83
N GLN A 127 5.90 15.45 16.56
CA GLN A 127 5.36 16.55 17.38
C GLN A 127 6.31 16.95 18.52
N LYS A 128 7.03 15.99 19.09
CA LYS A 128 7.99 16.24 20.18
C LYS A 128 9.36 16.70 19.66
N PHE A 129 9.78 16.20 18.52
CA PHE A 129 11.09 16.41 17.94
C PHE A 129 11.00 16.80 16.47
N HIS A 130 10.76 18.06 16.17
CA HIS A 130 10.61 18.55 14.78
C HIS A 130 11.78 18.22 13.85
N TRP A 131 13.00 18.07 14.39
CA TRP A 131 14.18 17.71 13.60
C TRP A 131 14.07 16.34 12.94
N ILE A 132 13.20 15.44 13.45
CA ILE A 132 12.95 14.12 12.85
C ILE A 132 12.41 14.25 11.42
N LEU A 133 11.70 15.32 11.09
CA LEU A 133 11.25 15.58 9.73
C LEU A 133 12.41 15.72 8.75
N TYR A 134 13.51 16.34 9.16
CA TYR A 134 14.70 16.44 8.31
C TYR A 134 15.36 15.06 8.12
N LEU A 135 15.37 14.23 9.18
CA LEU A 135 15.84 12.85 9.09
C LEU A 135 14.97 12.05 8.10
N PHE A 136 13.65 12.20 8.18
CA PHE A 136 12.73 11.58 7.24
C PHE A 136 12.94 12.10 5.81
N GLY A 137 13.18 13.40 5.64
CA GLY A 137 13.49 14.00 4.34
C GLY A 137 14.74 13.36 3.70
N VAL A 138 15.84 13.25 4.47
CA VAL A 138 17.08 12.57 4.00
C VAL A 138 16.79 11.12 3.65
N PHE A 139 16.04 10.43 4.50
CA PHE A 139 15.69 9.02 4.29
C PHE A 139 14.87 8.82 3.01
N LEU A 140 13.88 9.68 2.74
CA LEU A 140 13.08 9.62 1.51
C LEU A 140 13.90 9.90 0.26
N VAL A 141 14.80 10.90 0.29
CA VAL A 141 15.71 11.17 -0.83
C VAL A 141 16.61 9.96 -1.09
N PHE A 142 17.18 9.39 -0.04
CA PHE A 142 18.01 8.18 -0.14
C PHE A 142 17.24 6.99 -0.70
N THR A 143 16.03 6.73 -0.19
CA THR A 143 15.16 5.64 -0.66
C THR A 143 14.76 5.85 -2.11
N GLY A 144 14.30 7.05 -2.48
CA GLY A 144 13.95 7.37 -3.86
C GLY A 144 15.12 7.23 -4.81
N TYR A 145 16.31 7.71 -4.44
CA TYR A 145 17.54 7.54 -5.23
C TYR A 145 17.89 6.05 -5.42
N LYS A 146 17.89 5.28 -4.33
CA LYS A 146 18.15 3.84 -4.38
C LYS A 146 17.13 3.09 -5.24
N MET A 147 15.88 3.46 -5.14
CA MET A 147 14.77 2.89 -5.89
C MET A 147 14.89 3.21 -7.40
N PHE A 148 15.31 4.45 -7.72
CA PHE A 148 15.54 4.87 -9.10
C PHE A 148 16.73 4.19 -9.77
N THR A 149 17.78 3.87 -8.99
CA THR A 149 19.04 3.25 -9.49
C THR A 149 19.06 1.73 -9.33
N ALA A 150 18.01 1.16 -8.69
CA ALA A 150 17.94 -0.28 -8.54
C ALA A 150 17.79 -0.96 -9.91
N THR A 151 18.78 -1.74 -10.29
CA THR A 151 18.67 -2.72 -11.35
C THR A 151 17.94 -3.94 -10.85
N GLU A 152 17.14 -4.59 -11.71
CA GLU A 152 16.21 -5.69 -11.39
C GLU A 152 16.87 -6.99 -10.85
N ASP A 153 18.19 -6.99 -10.58
CA ASP A 153 19.01 -8.18 -10.38
C ASP A 153 18.87 -8.91 -9.03
N LYS A 154 17.98 -8.48 -8.13
CA LYS A 154 17.77 -9.22 -6.87
C LYS A 154 16.36 -9.76 -6.77
N GLU A 155 16.20 -10.96 -7.28
CA GLU A 155 15.00 -11.76 -7.06
C GLU A 155 14.73 -11.87 -5.53
N PHE A 156 13.62 -11.31 -5.09
CA PHE A 156 13.23 -11.40 -3.69
C PHE A 156 12.84 -12.84 -3.35
N LYS A 157 13.63 -13.49 -2.49
CA LYS A 157 13.38 -14.84 -1.98
C LYS A 157 12.78 -14.78 -0.58
N PRO A 158 11.46 -14.91 -0.42
CA PRO A 158 10.79 -14.80 0.88
C PRO A 158 11.33 -15.75 1.94
N GLU A 159 11.74 -16.96 1.51
CA GLU A 159 12.29 -18.00 2.40
C GLU A 159 13.66 -17.64 2.99
N GLU A 160 14.44 -16.80 2.30
CA GLU A 160 15.73 -16.31 2.75
C GLU A 160 15.62 -15.08 3.67
N SER A 161 14.42 -14.50 3.77
CA SER A 161 14.18 -13.29 4.57
C SER A 161 14.48 -13.52 6.06
N LYS A 162 14.96 -12.46 6.71
CA LYS A 162 15.21 -12.48 8.16
C LYS A 162 13.94 -12.79 8.96
N ILE A 163 12.79 -12.32 8.48
CA ILE A 163 11.48 -12.52 9.09
C ILE A 163 11.11 -14.01 9.10
N TYR A 164 11.22 -14.67 7.95
CA TYR A 164 10.94 -16.12 7.83
C TYR A 164 11.88 -16.95 8.71
N LYS A 165 13.20 -16.67 8.67
CA LYS A 165 14.20 -17.35 9.49
C LYS A 165 13.94 -17.19 10.98
N TRP A 166 13.51 -15.99 11.41
CA TRP A 166 13.14 -15.70 12.79
C TRP A 166 11.87 -16.47 13.21
N MET A 167 10.83 -16.46 12.37
CA MET A 167 9.61 -17.24 12.64
C MET A 167 9.88 -18.73 12.76
N LYS A 168 10.66 -19.31 11.85
CA LYS A 168 11.04 -20.73 11.88
C LYS A 168 11.80 -21.12 13.16
N ARG A 169 12.53 -20.17 13.76
CA ARG A 169 13.27 -20.40 15.00
C ARG A 169 12.40 -20.40 16.26
N ILE A 170 11.30 -19.63 16.24
CA ILE A 170 10.47 -19.39 17.44
C ILE A 170 9.19 -20.21 17.43
N LEU A 171 8.63 -20.47 16.25
CA LEU A 171 7.32 -21.11 16.11
C LEU A 171 7.45 -22.54 15.61
N PRO A 172 6.66 -23.49 16.17
CA PRO A 172 6.54 -24.83 15.62
C PRO A 172 5.77 -24.74 14.29
N LEU A 173 6.49 -24.81 13.16
CA LEU A 173 5.93 -24.69 11.82
C LEU A 173 5.79 -26.06 11.17
N VAL A 174 4.69 -26.25 10.40
CA VAL A 174 4.52 -27.36 9.44
C VAL A 174 4.61 -26.83 8.02
N SER A 175 5.08 -27.66 7.09
CA SER A 175 5.32 -27.31 5.69
C SER A 175 4.11 -27.44 4.77
N HIS A 176 2.89 -27.59 5.33
CA HIS A 176 1.65 -27.70 4.57
C HIS A 176 0.64 -26.62 4.93
N ASP A 177 -0.40 -26.44 4.09
CA ASP A 177 -1.41 -25.39 4.21
C ASP A 177 -2.54 -25.72 5.22
N GLY A 178 -2.48 -26.90 5.88
CA GLY A 178 -3.45 -27.32 6.87
C GLY A 178 -4.91 -27.32 6.37
N ASP A 179 -5.14 -27.58 5.08
CA ASP A 179 -6.43 -27.46 4.40
C ASP A 179 -7.12 -26.10 4.60
N GLY A 180 -6.31 -25.03 4.51
CA GLY A 180 -6.79 -23.66 4.66
C GLY A 180 -6.87 -23.19 6.12
N LYS A 181 -6.34 -23.92 7.09
CA LYS A 181 -6.27 -23.51 8.50
C LYS A 181 -4.94 -22.82 8.79
N TYR A 182 -4.94 -21.85 9.67
CA TYR A 182 -3.70 -21.17 10.12
C TYR A 182 -2.96 -21.95 11.21
N VAL A 183 -3.70 -22.75 11.98
CA VAL A 183 -3.17 -23.60 13.06
C VAL A 183 -3.78 -24.98 12.95
N VAL A 184 -2.94 -26.01 13.06
CA VAL A 184 -3.33 -27.42 13.08
C VAL A 184 -2.88 -28.09 14.38
N ARG A 185 -3.50 -29.20 14.73
CA ARG A 185 -3.06 -30.03 15.87
C ARG A 185 -2.58 -31.36 15.33
N GLU A 186 -1.34 -31.70 15.62
CA GLU A 186 -0.73 -32.97 15.31
C GLU A 186 -0.12 -33.58 16.58
N ASN A 187 -0.43 -34.80 16.85
CA ASN A 187 0.04 -35.52 18.07
C ASN A 187 -0.23 -34.73 19.37
N GLY A 188 -1.40 -34.05 19.45
CA GLY A 188 -1.80 -33.25 20.63
C GLY A 188 -1.12 -31.86 20.75
N LYS A 189 -0.14 -31.55 19.90
CA LYS A 189 0.56 -30.26 19.88
C LYS A 189 0.02 -29.34 18.80
N LYS A 190 0.07 -28.01 19.05
CA LYS A 190 -0.33 -26.99 18.09
C LYS A 190 0.84 -26.64 17.18
N PHE A 191 0.61 -26.61 15.87
CA PHE A 191 1.55 -26.17 14.85
C PHE A 191 0.95 -25.07 13.99
N TYR A 192 1.78 -24.15 13.54
CA TYR A 192 1.38 -23.09 12.61
C TYR A 192 1.65 -23.54 11.17
N THR A 193 0.68 -23.31 10.30
CA THR A 193 0.74 -23.72 8.89
C THR A 193 1.48 -22.70 8.02
N THR A 194 1.81 -23.09 6.78
CA THR A 194 2.35 -22.18 5.77
C THR A 194 1.47 -20.94 5.57
N LEU A 195 0.14 -21.06 5.67
CA LEU A 195 -0.75 -19.91 5.54
C LEU A 195 -0.60 -18.88 6.66
N PHE A 196 -0.34 -19.33 7.90
CA PHE A 196 -0.03 -18.43 9.00
C PHE A 196 1.29 -17.67 8.74
N VAL A 197 2.32 -18.39 8.27
CA VAL A 197 3.60 -17.79 7.90
C VAL A 197 3.41 -16.70 6.84
N VAL A 198 2.63 -16.98 5.81
CA VAL A 198 2.33 -16.01 4.73
C VAL A 198 1.62 -14.77 5.28
N VAL A 199 0.60 -14.92 6.15
CA VAL A 199 -0.08 -13.78 6.80
C VAL A 199 0.92 -12.90 7.56
N MET A 200 1.79 -13.53 8.36
CA MET A 200 2.82 -12.81 9.13
C MET A 200 3.83 -12.11 8.22
N MET A 201 4.23 -12.76 7.12
CA MET A 201 5.12 -12.18 6.12
C MET A 201 4.50 -10.96 5.43
N LEU A 202 3.24 -11.06 5.01
CA LEU A 202 2.51 -9.94 4.40
C LEU A 202 2.45 -8.74 5.36
N ALA A 203 2.05 -8.97 6.61
CA ALA A 203 1.94 -7.91 7.61
C ALA A 203 3.30 -7.29 7.95
N ALA A 204 4.36 -8.11 8.08
CA ALA A 204 5.69 -7.62 8.39
C ALA A 204 6.33 -6.86 7.24
N ILE A 205 6.08 -7.28 5.99
CA ILE A 205 6.57 -6.58 4.80
C ILE A 205 5.81 -5.26 4.61
N ASP A 206 4.49 -5.24 4.83
CA ASP A 206 3.73 -3.98 4.81
C ASP A 206 4.26 -2.98 5.86
N LEU A 207 4.68 -3.46 7.04
CA LEU A 207 5.33 -2.61 8.03
C LEU A 207 6.68 -2.05 7.54
N VAL A 208 7.47 -2.84 6.80
CA VAL A 208 8.71 -2.35 6.17
C VAL A 208 8.42 -1.25 5.16
N PHE A 209 7.40 -1.40 4.33
CA PHE A 209 6.96 -0.35 3.40
C PHE A 209 6.37 0.88 4.10
N ALA A 210 5.78 0.70 5.28
CA ALA A 210 5.31 1.81 6.10
C ALA A 210 6.45 2.73 6.57
N LEU A 211 7.71 2.25 6.62
CA LEU A 211 8.87 3.08 6.93
C LEU A 211 9.11 4.19 5.89
N ASP A 212 8.77 3.93 4.64
CA ASP A 212 8.88 4.89 3.54
C ASP A 212 7.60 5.73 3.39
N SER A 213 6.44 5.08 3.44
CA SER A 213 5.16 5.72 3.14
C SER A 213 4.71 6.70 4.22
N ILE A 214 4.86 6.37 5.49
CA ILE A 214 4.43 7.24 6.59
C ILE A 214 5.20 8.55 6.64
N PRO A 215 6.55 8.58 6.56
CA PRO A 215 7.30 9.83 6.38
C PRO A 215 6.87 10.61 5.13
N ALA A 216 6.59 9.93 4.01
CA ALA A 216 6.13 10.59 2.78
C ALA A 216 4.78 11.29 2.99
N VAL A 217 3.82 10.63 3.63
CA VAL A 217 2.52 11.25 3.97
C VAL A 217 2.69 12.39 4.97
N MET A 218 3.60 12.27 5.96
CA MET A 218 3.93 13.37 6.89
C MET A 218 4.57 14.56 6.19
N GLY A 219 5.23 14.37 5.06
CA GLY A 219 5.73 15.44 4.18
C GLY A 219 4.61 16.14 3.40
N ILE A 220 3.45 15.51 3.22
CA ILE A 220 2.25 16.08 2.59
C ILE A 220 1.38 16.76 3.62
N SER A 221 1.04 16.10 4.73
CA SER A 221 0.18 16.59 5.80
C SER A 221 0.71 16.22 7.17
N ARG A 222 0.49 17.10 8.15
CA ARG A 222 0.74 16.84 9.59
C ARG A 222 -0.54 16.60 10.37
N ASP A 223 -1.68 16.68 9.69
CA ASP A 223 -2.97 16.44 10.31
C ASP A 223 -3.15 14.93 10.54
N LYS A 224 -3.45 14.56 11.79
CA LYS A 224 -3.61 13.15 12.18
C LYS A 224 -4.74 12.47 11.43
N LEU A 225 -5.86 13.18 11.24
CA LEU A 225 -7.03 12.64 10.54
C LEU A 225 -6.64 12.29 9.09
N VAL A 226 -5.95 13.20 8.39
CA VAL A 226 -5.46 12.98 7.03
C VAL A 226 -4.56 11.77 6.97
N ILE A 227 -3.56 11.67 7.87
CA ILE A 227 -2.58 10.57 7.87
C ILE A 227 -3.26 9.22 8.11
N TYR A 228 -4.15 9.11 9.11
CA TYR A 228 -4.83 7.85 9.40
C TYR A 228 -5.80 7.44 8.29
N THR A 229 -6.65 8.38 7.85
CA THR A 229 -7.73 8.03 6.91
C THR A 229 -7.20 7.71 5.53
N SER A 230 -6.22 8.46 5.00
CA SER A 230 -5.60 8.19 3.71
C SER A 230 -4.90 6.82 3.67
N ASN A 231 -4.13 6.51 4.72
CA ASN A 231 -3.45 5.22 4.87
C ASN A 231 -4.43 4.05 4.93
N ILE A 232 -5.47 4.15 5.78
CA ILE A 232 -6.42 3.05 5.96
C ILE A 232 -7.21 2.79 4.68
N PHE A 233 -7.72 3.84 4.00
CA PHE A 233 -8.42 3.67 2.74
C PHE A 233 -7.54 3.05 1.64
N ALA A 234 -6.28 3.48 1.53
CA ALA A 234 -5.35 2.94 0.55
C ALA A 234 -5.07 1.45 0.78
N VAL A 235 -4.80 1.07 2.03
CA VAL A 235 -4.49 -0.32 2.41
C VAL A 235 -5.69 -1.25 2.23
N LEU A 236 -6.91 -0.79 2.50
CA LEU A 236 -8.12 -1.59 2.28
C LEU A 236 -8.37 -1.88 0.80
N GLY A 237 -8.03 -0.93 -0.08
CA GLY A 237 -8.06 -1.13 -1.52
C GLY A 237 -7.06 -2.15 -2.05
N LEU A 238 -5.96 -2.40 -1.32
CA LEU A 238 -4.90 -3.34 -1.72
C LEU A 238 -5.40 -4.73 -2.08
N ARG A 239 -6.38 -5.25 -1.34
CA ARG A 239 -6.91 -6.59 -1.57
C ARG A 239 -7.51 -6.75 -2.97
N SER A 240 -8.35 -5.81 -3.37
CA SER A 240 -8.98 -5.82 -4.69
C SER A 240 -7.94 -5.55 -5.78
N LEU A 241 -7.04 -4.62 -5.53
CA LEU A 241 -5.97 -4.26 -6.43
C LEU A 241 -5.01 -5.44 -6.70
N PHE A 242 -4.71 -6.25 -5.67
CA PHE A 242 -3.93 -7.48 -5.83
C PHE A 242 -4.56 -8.43 -6.85
N PHE A 243 -5.87 -8.71 -6.76
CA PHE A 243 -6.53 -9.60 -7.72
C PHE A 243 -6.59 -9.01 -9.12
N LEU A 244 -6.65 -7.68 -9.24
CA LEU A 244 -6.63 -6.98 -10.51
C LEU A 244 -5.24 -7.04 -11.17
N LEU A 245 -4.18 -6.78 -10.39
CA LEU A 245 -2.82 -6.63 -10.91
C LEU A 245 -2.06 -7.96 -11.02
N ARG A 246 -2.42 -9.01 -10.29
CA ARG A 246 -1.69 -10.28 -10.34
C ARG A 246 -1.53 -10.89 -11.74
N GLY A 247 -2.43 -10.55 -12.68
CA GLY A 247 -2.36 -10.96 -14.08
C GLY A 247 -1.69 -9.95 -15.02
N ALA A 248 -1.29 -8.78 -14.48
CA ALA A 248 -0.73 -7.67 -15.25
C ALA A 248 0.60 -7.16 -14.68
N VAL A 249 1.23 -7.94 -13.80
CA VAL A 249 2.45 -7.59 -13.06
C VAL A 249 3.57 -7.11 -13.98
N SER A 250 3.75 -7.76 -15.12
CA SER A 250 4.79 -7.41 -16.11
C SER A 250 4.48 -6.17 -16.98
N LYS A 251 3.40 -5.41 -16.67
CA LYS A 251 2.97 -4.28 -17.51
C LYS A 251 3.34 -2.91 -16.95
N PHE A 252 3.98 -2.82 -15.79
CA PHE A 252 4.24 -1.55 -15.11
C PHE A 252 5.71 -1.39 -14.72
N ASP A 253 6.63 -1.73 -15.63
CA ASP A 253 8.08 -1.76 -15.39
C ASP A 253 8.65 -0.40 -14.95
N TYR A 254 8.03 0.72 -15.36
CA TYR A 254 8.49 2.09 -15.03
C TYR A 254 7.74 2.75 -13.88
N LEU A 255 6.79 2.06 -13.25
CA LEU A 255 6.05 2.64 -12.12
C LEU A 255 6.96 2.94 -10.93
N GLN A 256 7.90 2.05 -10.67
CA GLN A 256 8.89 2.20 -9.62
C GLN A 256 9.71 3.50 -9.77
N GLN A 257 10.11 3.86 -11.00
CA GLN A 257 10.81 5.10 -11.28
C GLN A 257 9.95 6.33 -11.02
N GLY A 258 8.66 6.28 -11.39
CA GLY A 258 7.71 7.35 -11.09
C GLY A 258 7.55 7.59 -9.59
N ILE A 259 7.41 6.54 -8.81
CA ILE A 259 7.35 6.60 -7.34
C ILE A 259 8.66 7.12 -6.75
N ALA A 260 9.80 6.67 -7.25
CA ALA A 260 11.13 7.13 -6.82
C ALA A 260 11.28 8.65 -6.96
N ILE A 261 10.84 9.22 -8.09
CA ILE A 261 10.85 10.69 -8.31
C ILE A 261 9.97 11.39 -7.29
N VAL A 262 8.77 10.87 -7.01
CA VAL A 262 7.87 11.45 -6.00
C VAL A 262 8.48 11.42 -4.60
N LEU A 263 9.13 10.31 -4.21
CA LEU A 263 9.81 10.20 -2.91
C LEU A 263 10.94 11.22 -2.78
N VAL A 264 11.78 11.38 -3.83
CA VAL A 264 12.84 12.40 -3.85
C VAL A 264 12.23 13.80 -3.74
N PHE A 265 11.19 14.10 -4.50
CA PHE A 265 10.50 15.38 -4.44
C PHE A 265 9.96 15.69 -3.04
N ILE A 266 9.26 14.74 -2.41
CA ILE A 266 8.71 14.92 -1.05
C ILE A 266 9.84 15.06 -0.03
N GLY A 267 10.88 14.25 -0.14
CA GLY A 267 12.06 14.34 0.73
C GLY A 267 12.75 15.70 0.65
N LEU A 268 12.96 16.22 -0.56
CA LEU A 268 13.51 17.57 -0.78
C LEU A 268 12.58 18.66 -0.22
N LYS A 269 11.27 18.54 -0.45
CA LYS A 269 10.27 19.45 0.14
C LYS A 269 10.36 19.48 1.67
N MET A 270 10.56 18.35 2.33
CA MET A 270 10.73 18.30 3.80
C MET A 270 12.05 18.95 4.25
N LEU A 271 13.16 18.73 3.52
CA LEU A 271 14.46 19.31 3.84
C LEU A 271 14.47 20.84 3.68
N PHE A 272 13.79 21.35 2.67
CA PHE A 272 13.71 22.77 2.39
C PHE A 272 12.43 23.43 2.89
N GLU A 273 11.68 22.77 3.77
CA GLU A 273 10.37 23.23 4.26
C GLU A 273 10.37 24.67 4.76
N LYS A 274 11.41 25.07 5.52
CA LYS A 274 11.51 26.42 6.06
C LYS A 274 11.54 27.48 4.95
N TRP A 275 12.35 27.28 3.93
CA TRP A 275 12.48 28.22 2.80
C TRP A 275 11.24 28.20 1.90
N ILE A 276 10.67 27.03 1.67
CA ILE A 276 9.44 26.88 0.87
C ILE A 276 8.27 27.60 1.54
N ASN A 277 8.15 27.53 2.87
CA ASN A 277 7.11 28.21 3.63
C ASN A 277 7.24 29.75 3.61
N GLU A 278 8.44 30.28 3.37
CA GLU A 278 8.66 31.72 3.20
C GLU A 278 8.23 32.24 1.80
N ILE A 279 8.26 31.33 0.78
CA ILE A 279 8.01 31.70 -0.63
C ILE A 279 6.61 31.34 -1.08
N LEU A 280 6.08 30.18 -0.63
CA LEU A 280 4.85 29.60 -1.12
C LEU A 280 3.81 29.41 0.00
N ALA A 281 2.59 29.86 -0.26
CA ALA A 281 1.45 29.56 0.62
C ALA A 281 1.24 28.04 0.73
N LYS A 282 0.81 27.57 1.90
CA LYS A 282 0.61 26.14 2.18
C LYS A 282 -0.30 25.45 1.16
N GLN A 283 -1.39 26.12 0.76
CA GLN A 283 -2.33 25.59 -0.25
C GLN A 283 -1.65 25.38 -1.61
N THR A 284 -0.82 26.32 -2.06
CA THR A 284 -0.04 26.19 -3.29
C THR A 284 0.93 24.99 -3.23
N GLN A 285 1.58 24.79 -2.09
CA GLN A 285 2.48 23.64 -1.89
C GLN A 285 1.73 22.29 -2.00
N VAL A 286 0.49 22.22 -1.49
CA VAL A 286 -0.34 21.01 -1.59
C VAL A 286 -0.73 20.74 -3.04
N ILE A 287 -1.16 21.77 -3.78
CA ILE A 287 -1.52 21.65 -5.20
C ILE A 287 -0.31 21.22 -6.04
N ILE A 288 0.86 21.79 -5.80
CA ILE A 288 2.11 21.39 -6.49
C ILE A 288 2.42 19.94 -6.18
N SER A 289 2.35 19.52 -4.91
CA SER A 289 2.61 18.12 -4.52
C SER A 289 1.65 17.16 -5.20
N LEU A 290 0.35 17.48 -5.22
CA LEU A 290 -0.66 16.68 -5.91
C LEU A 290 -0.37 16.61 -7.42
N GLY A 291 -0.01 17.73 -8.04
CA GLY A 291 0.34 17.78 -9.46
C GLY A 291 1.55 16.90 -9.80
N VAL A 292 2.63 16.98 -9.00
CA VAL A 292 3.82 16.14 -9.18
C VAL A 292 3.48 14.66 -9.02
N ILE A 293 2.71 14.28 -8.00
CA ILE A 293 2.27 12.89 -7.78
C ILE A 293 1.50 12.38 -9.01
N LEU A 294 0.49 13.15 -9.45
CA LEU A 294 -0.35 12.76 -10.60
C LEU A 294 0.48 12.63 -11.88
N VAL A 295 1.35 13.60 -12.18
CA VAL A 295 2.16 13.60 -13.41
C VAL A 295 3.16 12.44 -13.40
N CYS A 296 3.89 12.24 -12.30
CA CYS A 296 4.89 11.17 -12.22
C CYS A 296 4.26 9.78 -12.31
N ILE A 297 3.15 9.55 -11.61
CA ILE A 297 2.49 8.24 -11.60
C ILE A 297 1.80 7.97 -12.94
N SER A 298 0.99 8.91 -13.44
CA SER A 298 0.32 8.74 -14.72
C SER A 298 1.33 8.62 -15.86
N GLY A 299 2.38 9.45 -15.85
CA GLY A 299 3.46 9.42 -16.84
C GLY A 299 4.19 8.08 -16.86
N SER A 300 4.54 7.53 -15.70
CA SER A 300 5.22 6.22 -15.60
C SER A 300 4.32 5.07 -16.07
N ILE A 301 3.03 5.10 -15.75
CA ILE A 301 2.06 4.11 -16.23
C ILE A 301 1.90 4.19 -17.74
N PHE A 302 1.68 5.39 -18.29
CA PHE A 302 1.57 5.59 -19.74
C PHE A 302 2.84 5.15 -20.48
N TYR A 303 4.00 5.50 -19.96
CA TYR A 303 5.29 5.12 -20.55
C TYR A 303 5.49 3.59 -20.53
N SER A 304 5.15 2.92 -19.40
CA SER A 304 5.18 1.45 -19.32
C SER A 304 4.30 0.78 -20.39
N ILE A 305 3.07 1.28 -20.56
CA ILE A 305 2.12 0.71 -21.51
C ILE A 305 2.56 0.99 -22.96
N PHE A 306 3.16 2.15 -23.23
CA PHE A 306 3.56 2.56 -24.57
C PHE A 306 4.75 1.74 -25.10
N ILE A 307 5.80 1.57 -24.27
CA ILE A 307 6.98 0.78 -24.63
C ILE A 307 6.65 -0.69 -24.86
N GLN A 308 5.75 -1.29 -24.08
CA GLN A 308 5.33 -2.68 -24.31
C GLN A 308 4.61 -2.87 -25.64
N LYS A 309 3.94 -1.84 -26.17
CA LYS A 309 3.32 -1.92 -27.51
C LYS A 309 4.36 -1.90 -28.63
N GLU A 310 5.50 -1.25 -28.44
CA GLU A 310 6.58 -1.22 -29.44
C GLU A 310 7.50 -2.45 -29.40
N GLY A 311 7.51 -3.17 -28.27
CA GLY A 311 8.36 -4.36 -28.07
C GLY A 311 7.75 -5.71 -28.47
N VAL A 312 6.53 -5.75 -29.02
CA VAL A 312 5.95 -6.97 -29.61
C VAL A 312 6.34 -7.01 -31.09
N PRO A 313 7.25 -7.91 -31.52
CA PRO A 313 7.49 -8.10 -32.96
C PRO A 313 6.19 -8.55 -33.62
N ALA A 314 5.80 -7.87 -34.69
CA ALA A 314 4.70 -8.25 -35.55
C ALA A 314 5.08 -9.48 -36.40
N ASP A 315 5.38 -10.60 -35.76
CA ASP A 315 5.69 -11.85 -36.43
C ASP A 315 5.23 -13.02 -35.56
N ILE A 316 3.96 -13.32 -35.59
CA ILE A 316 3.37 -14.67 -35.47
C ILE A 316 1.88 -14.55 -35.86
N THR A 317 1.62 -14.21 -37.11
CA THR A 317 0.37 -14.57 -37.79
C THR A 317 0.72 -14.90 -39.23
N ASP A 318 1.19 -16.15 -39.44
CA ASP A 318 0.95 -16.96 -40.61
C ASP A 318 1.84 -18.21 -40.55
N GLU A 319 1.30 -19.25 -39.99
CA GLU A 319 1.63 -20.64 -40.35
C GLU A 319 0.68 -21.57 -39.58
N SER A 320 -0.52 -21.76 -40.16
CA SER A 320 -1.26 -23.02 -40.08
C SER A 320 -2.23 -23.07 -41.27
N GLN A 321 -1.69 -23.54 -42.38
CA GLN A 321 -2.48 -24.31 -43.35
C GLN A 321 -2.53 -25.77 -42.91
#